data_d04a7f66f7ff9b02c48cc571fdd928ad
#
_entry.id   d04a7f66f7ff9b02c48cc571fdd928ad
#
_cell.length_a   1.000
_cell.length_b   1.000
_cell.length_c   1.000
_cell.angle_alpha   90.00
_cell.angle_beta   90.00
_cell.angle_gamma   90.00
#
_symmetry.space_group_name_H-M   'P 1'
#
loop_
_entity.id
_entity.type
_entity.pdbx_description
1 polymer ?
#
loop_
_entity_poly.entity_id
_entity_poly.type
_entity_poly.pdbx_seq_one_letter_code
_entity_poly.pdbx_strand_id
1 'polypeptide(L)'
;MSTLHVVSHSPFTDSRLDSCLRLCGTQDAILLCGDGAYALQPASAPCQALQSRGVKVFVLAEDSQARNLAVPEWAGSVDYPAFVRLSIDYGKVNTWL
;
A
#
# COMPACT_ATOMS: atom_id res chain seq x y z
N MET A 1 -3.90 -15.49 -10.66
CA MET A 1 -2.78 -15.31 -9.75
C MET A 1 -2.83 -13.92 -9.15
N SER A 2 -2.42 -13.82 -7.90
CA SER A 2 -2.46 -12.55 -7.17
C SER A 2 -1.05 -12.09 -6.83
N THR A 3 -0.85 -10.79 -6.84
CA THR A 3 0.44 -10.18 -6.52
C THR A 3 0.25 -9.18 -5.37
N LEU A 4 1.15 -9.25 -4.40
CA LEU A 4 1.26 -8.23 -3.35
C LEU A 4 2.33 -7.23 -3.80
N HIS A 5 1.92 -6.00 -4.08
CA HIS A 5 2.82 -4.93 -4.46
C HIS A 5 3.26 -4.17 -3.22
N VAL A 6 4.55 -4.12 -2.96
CA VAL A 6 5.12 -3.42 -1.80
C VAL A 6 5.71 -2.10 -2.27
N VAL A 7 5.15 -1.00 -1.78
CA VAL A 7 5.55 0.36 -2.17
C VAL A 7 6.10 1.08 -0.93
N SER A 8 7.36 1.51 -1.01
CA SER A 8 8.06 2.12 0.12
C SER A 8 8.46 3.58 -0.13
N HIS A 9 8.19 4.13 -1.30
CA HIS A 9 8.55 5.50 -1.64
C HIS A 9 7.34 6.42 -1.52
N SER A 10 7.59 7.67 -1.12
CA SER A 10 6.53 8.68 -1.01
C SER A 10 5.90 8.96 -2.38
N PRO A 11 4.56 8.92 -2.48
CA PRO A 11 3.88 9.23 -3.74
C PRO A 11 3.96 10.70 -4.13
N PHE A 12 4.39 11.56 -3.21
CA PHE A 12 4.53 13.00 -3.46
C PHE A 12 5.84 13.37 -4.13
N THR A 13 6.85 12.49 -4.04
CA THR A 13 8.18 12.74 -4.61
C THR A 13 8.53 11.75 -5.71
N ASP A 14 7.64 10.82 -6.03
CA ASP A 14 7.97 9.67 -6.85
C ASP A 14 6.69 9.14 -7.51
N SER A 15 6.82 8.56 -8.70
CA SER A 15 5.68 8.06 -9.48
C SER A 15 5.48 6.55 -9.39
N ARG A 16 6.18 5.86 -8.50
CA ARG A 16 6.10 4.40 -8.39
C ARG A 16 4.71 3.91 -8.04
N LEU A 17 4.00 4.62 -7.16
CA LEU A 17 2.63 4.25 -6.83
C LEU A 17 1.71 4.34 -8.04
N ASP A 18 1.82 5.40 -8.84
CA ASP A 18 1.02 5.53 -10.06
C ASP A 18 1.29 4.38 -11.02
N SER A 19 2.57 4.04 -11.22
CA SER A 19 2.96 2.92 -12.07
C SER A 19 2.42 1.60 -11.54
N CYS A 20 2.49 1.40 -10.22
CA CYS A 20 1.95 0.22 -9.57
C CYS A 20 0.44 0.10 -9.80
N LEU A 21 -0.30 1.19 -9.62
CA LEU A 21 -1.75 1.19 -9.82
C LEU A 21 -2.15 0.82 -11.24
N ARG A 22 -1.38 1.23 -12.23
CA ARG A 22 -1.65 0.87 -13.64
C ARG A 22 -1.52 -0.63 -13.88
N LEU A 23 -0.64 -1.29 -13.15
CA LEU A 23 -0.35 -2.72 -13.33
C LEU A 23 -1.17 -3.62 -12.39
N CYS A 24 -1.84 -3.06 -11.38
CA CYS A 24 -2.62 -3.84 -10.45
C CYS A 24 -3.81 -4.51 -11.11
N GLY A 25 -3.90 -5.81 -10.92
CA GLY A 25 -5.08 -6.58 -11.30
C GLY A 25 -6.12 -6.60 -10.19
N THR A 26 -7.29 -7.19 -10.50
CA THR A 26 -8.41 -7.24 -9.55
C THR A 26 -8.14 -8.11 -8.33
N GLN A 27 -7.19 -9.04 -8.43
CA GLN A 27 -6.82 -9.93 -7.33
C GLN A 27 -5.58 -9.47 -6.57
N ASP A 28 -5.00 -8.36 -6.99
CA ASP A 28 -3.78 -7.84 -6.39
C ASP A 28 -4.07 -6.98 -5.17
N ALA A 29 -3.04 -6.78 -4.35
CA ALA A 29 -3.10 -5.87 -3.21
C ALA A 29 -1.85 -5.01 -3.19
N ILE A 30 -1.94 -3.88 -2.50
CA ILE A 30 -0.82 -2.96 -2.29
C ILE A 30 -0.53 -2.91 -0.79
N LEU A 31 0.73 -3.06 -0.43
CA LEU A 31 1.20 -2.85 0.94
C LEU A 31 2.10 -1.62 0.96
N LEU A 32 1.70 -0.63 1.76
CA LEU A 32 2.45 0.60 1.93
C LEU A 32 3.34 0.48 3.16
N CYS A 33 4.61 0.79 3.00
CA CYS A 33 5.57 0.80 4.10
C CYS A 33 6.51 1.98 3.95
N GLY A 34 7.27 2.30 5.01
CA GLY A 34 8.13 3.46 4.99
C GLY A 34 7.38 4.72 4.56
N ASP A 35 8.00 5.50 3.70
CA ASP A 35 7.39 6.73 3.18
C ASP A 35 6.21 6.48 2.24
N GLY A 36 6.02 5.24 1.78
CA GLY A 36 4.82 4.86 1.04
C GLY A 36 3.54 5.07 1.85
N ALA A 37 3.62 5.03 3.18
CA ALA A 37 2.48 5.27 4.06
C ALA A 37 1.87 6.66 3.87
N TYR A 38 2.61 7.64 3.38
CA TYR A 38 2.07 8.97 3.08
C TYR A 38 0.96 8.96 2.02
N ALA A 39 0.84 7.88 1.26
CA ALA A 39 -0.28 7.72 0.34
C ALA A 39 -1.64 7.71 1.05
N LEU A 40 -1.67 7.47 2.36
CA LEU A 40 -2.90 7.50 3.15
C LEU A 40 -3.23 8.88 3.72
N GLN A 41 -2.48 9.91 3.38
CA GLN A 41 -2.78 11.26 3.86
C GLN A 41 -4.17 11.68 3.37
N PRO A 42 -5.09 12.08 4.30
CA PRO A 42 -6.47 12.37 3.93
C PRO A 42 -6.60 13.44 2.86
N ALA A 43 -7.54 13.26 1.96
CA ALA A 43 -7.86 14.18 0.87
C ALA A 43 -6.72 14.42 -0.13
N SER A 44 -5.63 13.67 -0.04
CA SER A 44 -4.56 13.77 -1.03
C SER A 44 -4.92 13.03 -2.31
N ALA A 45 -4.30 13.42 -3.43
CA ALA A 45 -4.53 12.76 -4.71
C ALA A 45 -4.17 11.26 -4.67
N PRO A 46 -3.03 10.85 -4.05
CA PRO A 46 -2.73 9.42 -3.92
C PRO A 46 -3.78 8.66 -3.11
N CYS A 47 -4.26 9.24 -2.02
CA CYS A 47 -5.28 8.60 -1.20
C CYS A 47 -6.58 8.40 -1.98
N GLN A 48 -7.01 9.41 -2.71
CA GLN A 48 -8.20 9.35 -3.55
C GLN A 48 -8.04 8.32 -4.67
N ALA A 49 -6.86 8.24 -5.27
CA ALA A 49 -6.57 7.28 -6.33
C ALA A 49 -6.67 5.84 -5.82
N LEU A 50 -6.12 5.57 -4.64
CA LEU A 50 -6.22 4.25 -4.01
C LEU A 50 -7.66 3.88 -3.73
N GLN A 51 -8.40 4.80 -3.13
CA GLN A 51 -9.79 4.55 -2.76
C GLN A 51 -10.67 4.32 -4.00
N SER A 52 -10.51 5.14 -5.03
CA SER A 52 -11.35 5.02 -6.23
C SER A 52 -11.01 3.79 -7.07
N ARG A 53 -9.77 3.32 -7.03
CA ARG A 53 -9.37 2.08 -7.72
C ARG A 53 -10.04 0.86 -7.12
N GLY A 54 -10.39 0.90 -5.83
CA GLY A 54 -10.96 -0.24 -5.14
C GLY A 54 -9.98 -1.39 -4.93
N VAL A 55 -8.68 -1.16 -5.09
CA VAL A 55 -7.67 -2.17 -4.83
C VAL A 55 -7.53 -2.39 -3.32
N LYS A 56 -7.20 -3.61 -2.93
CA LYS A 56 -7.00 -3.93 -1.52
C LYS A 56 -5.69 -3.30 -1.05
N VAL A 57 -5.75 -2.52 0.04
CA VAL A 57 -4.61 -1.74 0.53
C VAL A 57 -4.31 -2.14 1.97
N PHE A 58 -3.03 -2.39 2.25
CA PHE A 58 -2.49 -2.60 3.59
C PHE A 58 -1.42 -1.56 3.88
N VAL A 59 -1.19 -1.28 5.15
CA VAL A 59 -0.10 -0.41 5.59
C VAL A 59 0.55 -1.01 6.82
N LEU A 60 1.88 -0.94 6.90
CA LEU A 60 2.59 -1.35 8.13
C LEU A 60 2.22 -0.38 9.25
N ALA A 61 1.72 -0.93 10.36
CA ALA A 61 1.24 -0.14 11.48
C ALA A 61 2.33 0.77 12.06
N GLU A 62 3.55 0.25 12.18
CA GLU A 62 4.68 1.02 12.70
C GLU A 62 4.96 2.25 11.85
N ASP A 63 4.87 2.11 10.54
CA ASP A 63 5.19 3.20 9.61
C ASP A 63 4.11 4.26 9.59
N SER A 64 2.83 3.88 9.66
CA SER A 64 1.73 4.84 9.75
C SER A 64 1.76 5.59 11.07
N GLN A 65 2.04 4.89 12.18
CA GLN A 65 2.13 5.49 13.51
C GLN A 65 3.31 6.46 13.61
N ALA A 66 4.46 6.09 13.07
CA ALA A 66 5.64 6.95 13.09
C ALA A 66 5.41 8.27 12.34
N ARG A 67 4.50 8.26 11.37
CA ARG A 67 4.18 9.43 10.54
C ARG A 67 2.86 10.09 10.95
N ASN A 68 2.26 9.63 12.05
CA ASN A 68 1.01 10.16 12.57
C ASN A 68 -0.11 10.15 11.52
N LEU A 69 -0.20 9.07 10.77
CA LEU A 69 -1.22 8.89 9.74
C LEU A 69 -2.33 7.97 10.26
N ALA A 70 -3.57 8.42 10.17
CA ALA A 70 -4.71 7.58 10.46
C ALA A 70 -4.92 6.58 9.31
N VAL A 71 -5.25 5.33 9.65
CA VAL A 71 -5.54 4.31 8.65
C VAL A 71 -7.03 4.38 8.34
N PRO A 72 -7.42 4.66 7.08
CA PRO A 72 -8.83 4.72 6.72
C PRO A 72 -9.50 3.34 6.79
N GLU A 73 -10.82 3.34 6.84
CA GLU A 73 -11.59 2.09 6.98
C GLU A 73 -11.38 1.11 5.83
N TRP A 74 -11.10 1.64 4.64
CA TRP A 74 -10.90 0.82 3.44
C TRP A 74 -9.48 0.25 3.34
N ALA A 75 -8.60 0.53 4.30
CA ALA A 75 -7.22 0.00 4.33
C ALA A 75 -7.02 -0.82 5.60
N GLY A 76 -6.18 -1.85 5.52
CA GLY A 76 -5.84 -2.69 6.66
C GLY A 76 -4.51 -2.31 7.27
N SER A 77 -4.47 -2.13 8.60
CA SER A 77 -3.23 -1.95 9.34
C SER A 77 -2.66 -3.32 9.71
N VAL A 78 -1.40 -3.56 9.39
CA VAL A 78 -0.75 -4.85 9.65
C VAL A 78 0.58 -4.66 10.37
N ASP A 79 0.91 -5.59 11.26
CA ASP A 79 2.22 -5.67 11.88
C ASP A 79 3.16 -6.53 11.01
N TYR A 80 4.42 -6.66 11.42
CA TYR A 80 5.38 -7.47 10.67
C TYR A 80 4.97 -8.93 10.53
N PRO A 81 4.51 -9.62 11.60
CA PRO A 81 4.03 -11.00 11.43
C PRO A 81 2.89 -11.12 10.42
N ALA A 82 1.96 -10.17 10.41
CA ALA A 82 0.87 -10.16 9.44
C ALA A 82 1.38 -9.89 8.02
N PHE A 83 2.37 -9.01 7.87
CA PHE A 83 3.01 -8.77 6.58
C PHE A 83 3.64 -10.05 6.04
N VAL A 84 4.37 -10.79 6.89
CA VAL A 84 4.98 -12.06 6.48
C VAL A 84 3.91 -13.05 6.01
N ARG A 85 2.80 -13.16 6.73
CA ARG A 85 1.69 -14.02 6.32
C ARG A 85 1.11 -13.59 4.97
N LEU A 86 0.94 -12.30 4.74
CA LEU A 86 0.47 -11.79 3.44
C LEU A 86 1.42 -12.15 2.31
N SER A 87 2.72 -12.06 2.55
CA SER A 87 3.73 -12.40 1.53
C SER A 87 3.70 -13.87 1.15
N ILE A 88 3.22 -14.73 2.05
CA ILE A 88 3.05 -16.16 1.79
C ILE A 88 1.71 -16.41 1.08
N ASP A 89 0.65 -15.71 1.50
CA ASP A 89 -0.70 -15.93 0.98
C ASP A 89 -0.85 -15.49 -0.48
N TYR A 90 -0.14 -14.45 -0.89
CA TYR A 90 -0.15 -14.00 -2.27
C TYR A 90 0.80 -14.86 -3.10
N GLY A 91 0.40 -15.17 -4.33
CA GLY A 91 1.22 -16.01 -5.20
C GLY A 91 2.54 -15.37 -5.60
N LYS A 92 2.61 -14.04 -5.54
CA LYS A 92 3.81 -13.29 -5.94
C LYS A 92 3.92 -12.03 -5.12
N VAL A 93 5.15 -11.62 -4.81
CA VAL A 93 5.45 -10.33 -4.17
C VAL A 93 6.32 -9.52 -5.12
N ASN A 94 5.90 -8.29 -5.41
CA ASN A 94 6.64 -7.36 -6.24
C ASN A 94 6.96 -6.12 -5.43
N THR A 95 8.24 -5.88 -5.20
CA THR A 95 8.71 -4.71 -4.47
C THR A 95 9.10 -3.62 -5.45
N TRP A 96 8.48 -2.47 -5.31
CA TRP A 96 8.73 -1.30 -6.16
C TRP A 96 9.88 -0.49 -5.57
N LEU A 97 11.08 -0.74 -6.05
CA LEU A 97 12.32 -0.09 -5.57
C LEU A 97 12.62 1.23 -6.27
#